data_281a1f55093554b51f2c50a24613aea5
#
_entry.id   281a1f55093554b51f2c50a24613aea5
#
_cell.length_a   1.000
_cell.length_b   1.000
_cell.length_c   1.000
_cell.angle_alpha   90.00
_cell.angle_beta   90.00
_cell.angle_gamma   90.00
#
_symmetry.space_group_name_H-M   'P 1'
#
loop_
_entity.id
_entity.type
_entity.pdbx_description
1 polymer ?
#
loop_
_entity_poly.entity_id
_entity_poly.type
_entity_poly.pdbx_seq_one_letter_code
_entity_poly.pdbx_strand_id
1 'polypeptide(L)'
;MVEKLDTGRLNELAEFFVLDYLKKQGVAPDSVVCIDIDGLTTDYFGYRVVYENIAEDDLSKTAFAPNGVKPLKVKRNGTVVSIVFPADWLVLDRYYRRAENSTARRFTVGHELAHKILAKVAPEHNRGSYQMIFDKERIYTIDELREMMSMSESQANQMSAALQLPIFLLKNTLKRVTGGTKFPVYGDFQMLPADALNLKRMADDTGVAMKTMMIRLRDCKMIEYRSMEDYVRQLRLGV
;
A
#
# COMPACT_ATOMS: atom_id res chain seq x y z
N MET A 1 20.54 7.50 16.78
CA MET A 1 19.17 7.92 16.48
C MET A 1 18.89 7.46 15.06
N VAL A 2 17.89 6.61 14.87
CA VAL A 2 17.45 6.16 13.53
C VAL A 2 16.82 7.37 12.84
N GLU A 3 17.36 7.80 11.72
CA GLU A 3 16.80 8.91 10.96
C GLU A 3 15.50 8.46 10.30
N LYS A 4 14.39 8.97 10.79
CA LYS A 4 13.06 8.69 10.24
C LYS A 4 12.99 9.28 8.84
N LEU A 5 12.79 8.43 7.82
CA LEU A 5 12.41 8.93 6.50
C LEU A 5 11.05 9.61 6.61
N ASP A 6 10.99 10.88 6.31
CA ASP A 6 9.72 11.61 6.29
C ASP A 6 8.86 11.22 5.05
N THR A 7 7.59 11.61 5.08
CA THR A 7 6.65 11.31 3.99
C THR A 7 7.11 11.90 2.65
N GLY A 8 7.80 13.03 2.64
CA GLY A 8 8.35 13.66 1.44
C GLY A 8 9.40 12.76 0.81
N ARG A 9 10.37 12.30 1.60
CA ARG A 9 11.45 11.42 1.14
C ARG A 9 10.95 10.06 0.66
N LEU A 10 9.95 9.48 1.35
CA LEU A 10 9.31 8.24 0.91
C LEU A 10 8.61 8.42 -0.45
N ASN A 11 7.93 9.54 -0.66
CA ASN A 11 7.31 9.86 -1.94
C ASN A 11 8.34 10.02 -3.07
N GLU A 12 9.43 10.75 -2.82
CA GLU A 12 10.52 10.93 -3.79
C GLU A 12 11.13 9.59 -4.22
N LEU A 13 11.44 8.72 -3.24
CA LEU A 13 11.99 7.40 -3.51
C LEU A 13 11.01 6.53 -4.31
N ALA A 14 9.74 6.50 -3.92
CA ALA A 14 8.72 5.72 -4.63
C ALA A 14 8.55 6.21 -6.08
N GLU A 15 8.46 7.53 -6.27
CA GLU A 15 8.31 8.13 -7.60
C GLU A 15 9.54 7.86 -8.48
N PHE A 16 10.75 7.98 -7.91
CA PHE A 16 11.99 7.63 -8.60
C PHE A 16 11.98 6.18 -9.12
N PHE A 17 11.67 5.22 -8.24
CA PHE A 17 11.68 3.80 -8.64
C PHE A 17 10.61 3.48 -9.68
N VAL A 18 9.41 4.04 -9.53
CA VAL A 18 8.33 3.81 -10.50
C VAL A 18 8.65 4.45 -11.85
N LEU A 19 9.17 5.67 -11.90
CA LEU A 19 9.55 6.34 -13.15
C LEU A 19 10.70 5.63 -13.85
N ASP A 20 11.72 5.14 -13.12
CA ASP A 20 12.82 4.36 -13.71
C ASP A 20 12.31 3.01 -14.25
N TYR A 21 11.41 2.34 -13.52
CA TYR A 21 10.73 1.14 -14.00
C TYR A 21 9.96 1.38 -15.31
N LEU A 22 9.11 2.40 -15.35
CA LEU A 22 8.33 2.75 -16.54
C LEU A 22 9.24 3.09 -17.73
N LYS A 23 10.32 3.83 -17.48
CA LYS A 23 11.33 4.15 -18.49
C LYS A 23 11.97 2.88 -19.09
N LYS A 24 12.33 1.89 -18.24
CA LYS A 24 12.88 0.61 -18.68
C LYS A 24 11.88 -0.22 -19.49
N GLN A 25 10.58 -0.09 -19.19
CA GLN A 25 9.50 -0.73 -19.93
C GLN A 25 9.10 0.05 -21.21
N GLY A 26 9.69 1.22 -21.48
CA GLY A 26 9.31 2.08 -22.60
C GLY A 26 7.90 2.69 -22.48
N VAL A 27 7.38 2.80 -21.25
CA VAL A 27 6.02 3.31 -20.99
C VAL A 27 6.07 4.78 -20.57
N ALA A 28 5.30 5.63 -21.25
CA ALA A 28 5.20 7.03 -20.90
C ALA A 28 4.36 7.21 -19.60
N PRO A 29 4.82 8.00 -18.61
CA PRO A 29 4.10 8.17 -17.34
C PRO A 29 2.66 8.68 -17.52
N ASP A 30 2.39 9.52 -18.51
CA ASP A 30 1.06 10.08 -18.76
C ASP A 30 0.06 9.05 -19.31
N SER A 31 0.54 7.94 -19.87
CA SER A 31 -0.31 6.85 -20.35
C SER A 31 -0.69 5.85 -19.27
N VAL A 32 -0.07 5.94 -18.09
CA VAL A 32 -0.28 4.98 -17.00
C VAL A 32 -1.58 5.27 -16.26
N VAL A 33 -2.39 4.24 -16.08
CA VAL A 33 -3.63 4.27 -15.30
C VAL A 33 -3.46 3.55 -13.96
N CYS A 34 -2.65 2.50 -13.95
CA CYS A 34 -2.39 1.64 -12.78
C CYS A 34 -0.94 1.16 -12.83
N ILE A 35 -0.23 1.20 -11.70
CA ILE A 35 1.14 0.67 -11.63
C ILE A 35 1.09 -0.86 -11.58
N ASP A 36 1.87 -1.51 -12.43
CA ASP A 36 2.11 -2.96 -12.32
C ASP A 36 3.07 -3.23 -11.16
N ILE A 37 2.48 -3.46 -9.98
CA ILE A 37 3.27 -3.71 -8.75
C ILE A 37 3.98 -5.07 -8.80
N ASP A 38 3.43 -6.04 -9.54
CA ASP A 38 4.06 -7.34 -9.72
C ASP A 38 5.31 -7.21 -10.59
N GLY A 39 5.22 -6.60 -11.76
CA GLY A 39 6.36 -6.34 -12.64
C GLY A 39 7.41 -5.43 -11.96
N LEU A 40 6.97 -4.40 -11.22
CA LEU A 40 7.90 -3.60 -10.40
C LEU A 40 8.66 -4.50 -9.41
N THR A 41 7.98 -5.45 -8.76
CA THR A 41 8.58 -6.34 -7.76
C THR A 41 9.51 -7.38 -8.40
N THR A 42 9.06 -8.04 -9.48
CA THR A 42 9.77 -9.18 -10.09
C THR A 42 10.82 -8.73 -11.10
N ASP A 43 10.43 -7.88 -12.05
CA ASP A 43 11.26 -7.56 -13.21
C ASP A 43 12.24 -6.42 -12.93
N TYR A 44 11.82 -5.46 -12.08
CA TYR A 44 12.67 -4.32 -11.75
C TYR A 44 13.54 -4.57 -10.51
N PHE A 45 12.94 -5.05 -9.41
CA PHE A 45 13.69 -5.32 -8.17
C PHE A 45 14.25 -6.72 -8.06
N GLY A 46 13.81 -7.67 -8.90
CA GLY A 46 14.30 -9.06 -8.94
C GLY A 46 13.81 -9.92 -7.77
N TYR A 47 12.76 -9.52 -7.07
CA TYR A 47 12.20 -10.32 -5.97
C TYR A 47 11.20 -11.37 -6.48
N ARG A 48 11.22 -12.55 -5.86
CA ARG A 48 10.30 -13.64 -6.17
C ARG A 48 9.10 -13.62 -5.24
N VAL A 49 7.89 -13.50 -5.78
CA VAL A 49 6.64 -13.63 -5.02
C VAL A 49 6.22 -15.11 -4.96
N VAL A 50 6.06 -15.64 -3.75
CA VAL A 50 5.65 -17.02 -3.51
C VAL A 50 4.44 -17.07 -2.57
N TYR A 51 3.68 -18.17 -2.64
CA TYR A 51 2.46 -18.34 -1.84
C TYR A 51 2.56 -19.61 -1.01
N GLU A 52 2.40 -19.45 0.31
CA GLU A 52 2.43 -20.53 1.30
C GLU A 52 1.17 -20.51 2.17
N ASN A 53 0.86 -21.60 2.83
CA ASN A 53 -0.12 -21.59 3.91
C ASN A 53 0.60 -21.12 5.17
N ILE A 54 0.56 -19.83 5.46
CA ILE A 54 1.18 -19.26 6.66
C ILE A 54 0.48 -19.83 7.90
N ALA A 55 1.24 -20.30 8.86
CA ALA A 55 0.76 -21.01 10.05
C ALA A 55 1.43 -20.48 11.33
N GLU A 56 1.64 -19.16 11.38
CA GLU A 56 2.10 -18.48 12.59
C GLU A 56 1.02 -18.55 13.68
N ASP A 57 1.44 -18.48 14.94
CA ASP A 57 0.52 -18.51 16.09
C ASP A 57 -0.44 -17.32 16.05
N ASP A 58 0.00 -16.21 15.50
CA ASP A 58 -0.80 -15.04 15.19
C ASP A 58 -1.39 -15.13 13.77
N LEU A 59 -2.67 -15.44 13.69
CA LEU A 59 -3.41 -15.60 12.42
C LEU A 59 -3.54 -14.29 11.60
N SER A 60 -3.24 -13.13 12.19
CA SER A 60 -3.23 -11.87 11.46
C SER A 60 -2.00 -11.72 10.53
N LYS A 61 -0.96 -12.54 10.73
CA LYS A 61 0.25 -12.55 9.90
C LYS A 61 -0.03 -13.25 8.57
N THR A 62 -0.17 -12.46 7.52
CA THR A 62 -0.63 -12.94 6.21
C THR A 62 0.41 -12.79 5.10
N ALA A 63 1.51 -12.10 5.38
CA ALA A 63 2.66 -12.04 4.49
C ALA A 63 3.95 -11.85 5.28
N PHE A 64 5.09 -12.08 4.62
CA PHE A 64 6.40 -12.02 5.22
C PHE A 64 7.47 -11.60 4.22
N ALA A 65 8.29 -10.62 4.59
CA ALA A 65 9.51 -10.22 3.89
C ALA A 65 10.73 -10.92 4.53
N PRO A 66 11.17 -12.08 4.03
CA PRO A 66 12.29 -12.82 4.61
C PRO A 66 13.58 -12.02 4.60
N ASN A 67 14.42 -12.22 5.61
CA ASN A 67 15.79 -11.70 5.63
C ASN A 67 16.86 -12.79 5.44
N GLY A 68 16.44 -14.02 5.10
CA GLY A 68 17.33 -15.16 4.92
C GLY A 68 17.75 -15.86 6.22
N VAL A 69 17.27 -15.38 7.39
CA VAL A 69 17.63 -15.91 8.71
C VAL A 69 16.42 -16.27 9.56
N LYS A 70 15.44 -15.37 9.64
CA LYS A 70 14.23 -15.56 10.44
C LYS A 70 13.32 -16.63 9.79
N PRO A 71 12.95 -17.70 10.50
CA PRO A 71 12.05 -18.71 9.96
C PRO A 71 10.60 -18.21 9.93
N LEU A 72 9.80 -18.75 9.03
CA LEU A 72 8.36 -18.60 8.92
C LEU A 72 7.71 -19.97 9.17
N LYS A 73 6.69 -20.05 10.00
CA LYS A 73 5.87 -21.24 10.17
C LYS A 73 4.88 -21.34 8.99
N VAL A 74 4.92 -22.47 8.28
CA VAL A 74 4.00 -22.75 7.16
C VAL A 74 3.42 -24.15 7.32
N LYS A 75 2.19 -24.36 6.82
CA LYS A 75 1.55 -25.68 6.81
C LYS A 75 1.77 -26.36 5.46
N ARG A 76 2.53 -27.47 5.46
CA ARG A 76 2.76 -28.33 4.28
C ARG A 76 2.34 -29.76 4.57
N ASN A 77 1.58 -30.37 3.70
CA ASN A 77 1.08 -31.75 3.86
C ASN A 77 0.42 -32.04 5.22
N GLY A 78 -0.36 -31.04 5.72
CA GLY A 78 -1.04 -31.17 7.00
C GLY A 78 -0.20 -30.83 8.23
N THR A 79 1.13 -30.73 8.12
CA THR A 79 2.06 -30.48 9.22
C THR A 79 2.59 -29.06 9.19
N VAL A 80 2.72 -28.43 10.37
CA VAL A 80 3.37 -27.11 10.52
C VAL A 80 4.88 -27.32 10.61
N VAL A 81 5.60 -26.62 9.74
CA VAL A 81 7.07 -26.64 9.66
C VAL A 81 7.61 -25.22 9.65
N SER A 82 8.76 -25.03 10.27
CA SER A 82 9.48 -23.73 10.24
C SER A 82 10.50 -23.75 9.09
N ILE A 83 10.37 -22.79 8.16
CA ILE A 83 11.21 -22.69 6.97
C ILE A 83 11.89 -21.32 6.93
N VAL A 84 13.18 -21.29 6.70
CA VAL A 84 13.93 -20.06 6.36
C VAL A 84 13.84 -19.88 4.85
N PHE A 85 13.19 -18.80 4.43
CA PHE A 85 13.06 -18.43 3.03
C PHE A 85 14.23 -17.52 2.60
N PRO A 86 14.66 -17.60 1.32
CA PRO A 86 15.69 -16.71 0.78
C PRO A 86 15.32 -15.23 0.94
N ALA A 87 16.34 -14.38 1.12
CA ALA A 87 16.14 -12.95 1.35
C ALA A 87 15.60 -12.19 0.11
N ASP A 88 15.68 -12.78 -1.07
CA ASP A 88 15.13 -12.26 -2.33
C ASP A 88 13.69 -12.69 -2.61
N TRP A 89 13.03 -13.33 -1.64
CA TRP A 89 11.63 -13.73 -1.76
C TRP A 89 10.71 -12.79 -1.00
N LEU A 90 9.42 -12.74 -1.44
CA LEU A 90 8.27 -12.22 -0.72
C LEU A 90 7.28 -13.38 -0.56
N VAL A 91 6.90 -13.69 0.67
CA VAL A 91 6.02 -14.82 0.99
C VAL A 91 4.65 -14.29 1.37
N LEU A 92 3.63 -14.65 0.63
CA LEU A 92 2.24 -14.28 0.86
C LEU A 92 1.43 -15.52 1.24
N ASP A 93 0.39 -15.35 2.04
CA ASP A 93 -0.57 -16.41 2.29
C ASP A 93 -1.33 -16.77 1.01
N ARG A 94 -1.67 -18.08 0.83
CA ARG A 94 -2.43 -18.58 -0.32
C ARG A 94 -3.80 -17.94 -0.49
N TYR A 95 -4.38 -17.41 0.58
CA TYR A 95 -5.59 -16.61 0.56
C TYR A 95 -5.52 -15.48 -0.49
N TYR A 96 -4.37 -14.88 -0.73
CA TYR A 96 -4.18 -13.81 -1.72
C TYR A 96 -4.22 -14.26 -3.19
N ARG A 97 -4.27 -15.59 -3.46
CA ARG A 97 -4.45 -16.08 -4.83
C ARG A 97 -5.89 -15.95 -5.35
N ARG A 98 -6.85 -15.70 -4.46
CA ARG A 98 -8.25 -15.56 -4.84
C ARG A 98 -8.48 -14.21 -5.53
N ALA A 99 -9.30 -14.22 -6.59
CA ALA A 99 -9.57 -13.01 -7.40
C ALA A 99 -10.20 -11.86 -6.57
N GLU A 100 -11.08 -12.21 -5.63
CA GLU A 100 -11.71 -11.26 -4.72
C GLU A 100 -10.72 -10.50 -3.84
N ASN A 101 -9.52 -11.02 -3.64
CA ASN A 101 -8.46 -10.43 -2.83
C ASN A 101 -7.43 -9.65 -3.65
N SER A 102 -7.68 -9.39 -4.93
CA SER A 102 -6.71 -8.78 -5.85
C SER A 102 -6.18 -7.43 -5.36
N THR A 103 -7.05 -6.53 -4.88
CA THR A 103 -6.66 -5.22 -4.33
C THR A 103 -5.83 -5.37 -3.05
N ALA A 104 -6.25 -6.26 -2.13
CA ALA A 104 -5.51 -6.54 -0.90
C ALA A 104 -4.14 -7.17 -1.24
N ARG A 105 -4.10 -8.12 -2.17
CA ARG A 105 -2.87 -8.74 -2.67
C ARG A 105 -1.88 -7.70 -3.21
N ARG A 106 -2.35 -6.80 -4.08
CA ARG A 106 -1.52 -5.72 -4.63
C ARG A 106 -0.90 -4.86 -3.54
N PHE A 107 -1.72 -4.46 -2.56
CA PHE A 107 -1.23 -3.68 -1.42
C PHE A 107 -0.19 -4.46 -0.62
N THR A 108 -0.43 -5.75 -0.36
CA THR A 108 0.48 -6.61 0.40
C THR A 108 1.80 -6.84 -0.33
N VAL A 109 1.79 -7.10 -1.65
CA VAL A 109 3.03 -7.19 -2.46
C VAL A 109 3.82 -5.89 -2.37
N GLY A 110 3.16 -4.74 -2.54
CA GLY A 110 3.80 -3.43 -2.40
C GLY A 110 4.34 -3.16 -0.98
N HIS A 111 3.67 -3.67 0.06
CA HIS A 111 4.10 -3.53 1.45
C HIS A 111 5.35 -4.37 1.74
N GLU A 112 5.38 -5.64 1.32
CA GLU A 112 6.56 -6.49 1.46
C GLU A 112 7.74 -5.97 0.63
N LEU A 113 7.47 -5.44 -0.58
CA LEU A 113 8.47 -4.75 -1.38
C LEU A 113 9.01 -3.51 -0.65
N ALA A 114 8.14 -2.73 -0.01
CA ALA A 114 8.53 -1.55 0.75
C ALA A 114 9.50 -1.92 1.88
N HIS A 115 9.27 -3.01 2.62
CA HIS A 115 10.23 -3.51 3.61
C HIS A 115 11.60 -3.80 2.99
N LYS A 116 11.64 -4.41 1.79
CA LYS A 116 12.90 -4.69 1.08
C LYS A 116 13.63 -3.42 0.65
N ILE A 117 12.88 -2.43 0.17
CA ILE A 117 13.46 -1.13 -0.23
C ILE A 117 14.00 -0.41 1.02
N LEU A 118 13.19 -0.31 2.08
CA LEU A 118 13.56 0.36 3.31
C LEU A 118 14.78 -0.31 3.98
N ALA A 119 14.86 -1.63 3.97
CA ALA A 119 16.03 -2.36 4.48
C ALA A 119 17.34 -2.04 3.74
N LYS A 120 17.26 -1.60 2.46
CA LYS A 120 18.45 -1.17 1.70
C LYS A 120 18.85 0.28 1.98
N VAL A 121 17.88 1.16 2.20
CA VAL A 121 18.15 2.60 2.41
C VAL A 121 18.30 2.95 3.90
N ALA A 122 17.76 2.11 4.79
CA ALA A 122 17.84 2.22 6.24
C ALA A 122 18.02 0.80 6.83
N PRO A 123 19.27 0.32 6.97
CA PRO A 123 19.58 -1.08 7.32
C PRO A 123 18.95 -1.58 8.63
N GLU A 124 18.57 -0.70 9.54
CA GLU A 124 17.83 -1.02 10.77
C GLU A 124 16.44 -1.65 10.51
N HIS A 125 15.89 -1.49 9.30
CA HIS A 125 14.65 -2.14 8.87
C HIS A 125 14.82 -3.62 8.48
N ASN A 126 16.06 -4.12 8.37
CA ASN A 126 16.34 -5.50 7.91
C ASN A 126 16.11 -6.56 9.00
N ARG A 127 14.91 -6.62 9.58
CA ARG A 127 14.59 -7.58 10.68
C ARG A 127 13.71 -8.75 10.26
N GLY A 128 13.32 -8.87 9.00
CA GLY A 128 12.28 -9.83 8.57
C GLY A 128 10.94 -9.50 9.26
N SER A 129 10.06 -8.85 8.56
CA SER A 129 8.79 -8.34 9.09
C SER A 129 7.61 -9.11 8.53
N TYR A 130 6.48 -9.02 9.24
CA TYR A 130 5.21 -9.64 8.87
C TYR A 130 4.18 -8.57 8.56
N GLN A 131 3.46 -8.75 7.47
CA GLN A 131 2.21 -8.03 7.23
C GLN A 131 1.13 -8.56 8.19
N MET A 132 0.50 -7.68 8.94
CA MET A 132 -0.58 -8.01 9.88
C MET A 132 -1.88 -7.33 9.44
N ILE A 133 -2.98 -8.09 9.47
CA ILE A 133 -4.33 -7.53 9.25
C ILE A 133 -4.91 -7.14 10.61
N PHE A 134 -5.32 -5.87 10.75
CA PHE A 134 -6.02 -5.42 11.96
C PHE A 134 -7.48 -5.89 11.94
N ASP A 135 -7.84 -6.70 12.93
CA ASP A 135 -9.20 -7.16 13.18
C ASP A 135 -9.81 -6.38 14.34
N LYS A 136 -10.90 -5.66 14.10
CA LYS A 136 -11.58 -4.83 15.12
C LYS A 136 -12.23 -5.66 16.24
N GLU A 137 -12.52 -6.92 15.97
CA GLU A 137 -13.18 -7.84 16.90
C GLU A 137 -12.17 -8.57 17.80
N ARG A 138 -10.88 -8.48 17.48
CA ARG A 138 -9.79 -9.16 18.20
C ARG A 138 -9.24 -8.29 19.33
N ILE A 139 -8.96 -8.93 20.48
CA ILE A 139 -8.18 -8.33 21.57
C ILE A 139 -6.69 -8.57 21.27
N TYR A 140 -5.92 -7.50 21.24
CA TYR A 140 -4.48 -7.51 21.01
C TYR A 140 -3.71 -7.30 22.32
N THR A 141 -2.57 -7.96 22.46
CA THR A 141 -1.60 -7.64 23.50
C THR A 141 -0.91 -6.29 23.18
N ILE A 142 -0.32 -5.66 24.21
CA ILE A 142 0.43 -4.41 24.03
C ILE A 142 1.61 -4.60 23.06
N ASP A 143 2.27 -5.77 23.10
CA ASP A 143 3.41 -6.03 22.23
C ASP A 143 2.99 -6.26 20.77
N GLU A 144 1.86 -6.94 20.51
CA GLU A 144 1.27 -7.03 19.17
C GLU A 144 0.92 -5.65 18.62
N LEU A 145 0.29 -4.78 19.41
CA LEU A 145 -0.01 -3.39 18.98
C LEU A 145 1.26 -2.59 18.69
N ARG A 146 2.31 -2.73 19.53
CA ARG A 146 3.59 -2.07 19.29
C ARG A 146 4.25 -2.54 18.00
N GLU A 147 4.19 -3.83 17.69
CA GLU A 147 4.71 -4.39 16.45
C GLU A 147 3.92 -3.84 15.23
N MET A 148 2.58 -3.90 15.27
CA MET A 148 1.69 -3.38 14.22
C MET A 148 1.84 -1.87 13.99
N MET A 149 2.08 -1.11 15.06
CA MET A 149 2.23 0.35 15.02
C MET A 149 3.70 0.79 14.97
N SER A 150 4.62 -0.13 14.73
CA SER A 150 6.04 0.19 14.67
C SER A 150 6.32 1.21 13.57
N MET A 151 7.40 1.98 13.74
CA MET A 151 7.82 2.97 12.73
C MET A 151 8.10 2.28 11.39
N SER A 152 8.67 1.08 11.41
CA SER A 152 8.94 0.28 10.22
C SER A 152 7.66 -0.06 9.46
N GLU A 153 6.62 -0.52 10.15
CA GLU A 153 5.33 -0.83 9.55
C GLU A 153 4.63 0.41 8.98
N SER A 154 4.67 1.52 9.73
CA SER A 154 4.12 2.80 9.28
C SER A 154 4.82 3.29 7.99
N GLN A 155 6.15 3.22 7.93
CA GLN A 155 6.91 3.61 6.75
C GLN A 155 6.71 2.65 5.57
N ALA A 156 6.60 1.33 5.82
CA ALA A 156 6.28 0.35 4.80
C ALA A 156 4.89 0.57 4.20
N ASN A 157 3.88 0.88 5.02
CA ASN A 157 2.54 1.24 4.56
C ASN A 157 2.54 2.51 3.70
N GLN A 158 3.27 3.57 4.12
CA GLN A 158 3.38 4.81 3.36
C GLN A 158 4.12 4.59 2.03
N MET A 159 5.22 3.85 2.05
CA MET A 159 6.00 3.51 0.86
C MET A 159 5.19 2.66 -0.11
N SER A 160 4.48 1.62 0.37
CA SER A 160 3.59 0.79 -0.45
C SER A 160 2.52 1.63 -1.15
N ALA A 161 1.87 2.53 -0.40
CA ALA A 161 0.87 3.42 -0.97
C ALA A 161 1.48 4.36 -2.02
N ALA A 162 2.70 4.86 -1.79
CA ALA A 162 3.41 5.73 -2.72
C ALA A 162 3.89 5.00 -3.99
N LEU A 163 4.33 3.74 -3.89
CA LEU A 163 4.68 2.91 -5.05
C LEU A 163 3.46 2.63 -5.94
N GLN A 164 2.28 2.37 -5.34
CA GLN A 164 1.05 2.10 -6.09
C GLN A 164 0.39 3.36 -6.64
N LEU A 165 0.53 4.49 -5.94
CA LEU A 165 -0.02 5.80 -6.29
C LEU A 165 1.08 6.87 -6.15
N PRO A 166 2.11 6.87 -7.03
CA PRO A 166 3.08 7.97 -7.09
C PRO A 166 2.38 9.29 -7.41
N ILE A 167 3.01 10.41 -7.08
CA ILE A 167 2.38 11.73 -7.14
C ILE A 167 1.90 12.06 -8.56
N PHE A 168 2.67 11.70 -9.60
CA PHE A 168 2.26 11.95 -10.99
C PHE A 168 0.97 11.21 -11.35
N LEU A 169 0.85 9.92 -10.96
CA LEU A 169 -0.34 9.11 -11.24
C LEU A 169 -1.56 9.64 -10.48
N LEU A 170 -1.37 10.01 -9.21
CA LEU A 170 -2.43 10.60 -8.38
C LEU A 170 -2.97 11.90 -9.01
N LYS A 171 -2.08 12.81 -9.46
CA LYS A 171 -2.44 14.04 -10.17
C LYS A 171 -3.20 13.76 -11.48
N ASN A 172 -2.69 12.85 -12.29
CA ASN A 172 -3.29 12.50 -13.58
C ASN A 172 -4.69 11.88 -13.38
N THR A 173 -4.83 10.98 -12.39
CA THR A 173 -6.11 10.33 -12.09
C THR A 173 -7.12 11.33 -11.55
N LEU A 174 -6.73 12.20 -10.62
CA LEU A 174 -7.59 13.25 -10.08
C LEU A 174 -8.09 14.17 -11.21
N LYS A 175 -7.19 14.67 -12.04
CA LYS A 175 -7.56 15.53 -13.18
C LYS A 175 -8.48 14.82 -14.17
N ARG A 176 -8.21 13.55 -14.50
CA ARG A 176 -9.00 12.77 -15.45
C ARG A 176 -10.43 12.53 -14.95
N VAL A 177 -10.59 12.22 -13.65
CA VAL A 177 -11.90 11.82 -13.08
C VAL A 177 -12.72 13.03 -12.66
N THR A 178 -12.10 14.05 -12.08
CA THR A 178 -12.81 15.21 -11.51
C THR A 178 -12.68 16.49 -12.34
N GLY A 179 -11.76 16.55 -13.30
CA GLY A 179 -11.38 17.77 -14.01
C GLY A 179 -10.56 18.76 -13.17
N GLY A 180 -10.41 18.50 -11.86
CA GLY A 180 -9.76 19.40 -10.90
C GLY A 180 -8.35 18.99 -10.51
N THR A 181 -7.74 19.81 -9.65
CA THR A 181 -6.42 19.58 -9.05
C THR A 181 -6.50 19.27 -7.55
N LYS A 182 -7.68 19.41 -6.98
CA LYS A 182 -7.99 19.13 -5.57
C LYS A 182 -9.29 18.31 -5.49
N PHE A 183 -9.34 17.43 -4.51
CA PHE A 183 -10.52 16.61 -4.20
C PHE A 183 -11.31 17.27 -3.06
N PRO A 184 -12.60 17.60 -3.26
CA PRO A 184 -13.38 18.30 -2.23
C PRO A 184 -13.79 17.35 -1.11
N VAL A 185 -13.69 17.83 0.13
CA VAL A 185 -14.29 17.22 1.31
C VAL A 185 -14.92 18.32 2.17
N TYR A 186 -15.99 17.99 2.90
CA TYR A 186 -16.80 18.96 3.63
C TYR A 186 -16.79 18.64 5.12
N GLY A 187 -16.62 19.65 5.96
CA GLY A 187 -16.61 19.47 7.41
C GLY A 187 -15.67 18.35 7.85
N ASP A 188 -16.17 17.40 8.63
CA ASP A 188 -15.41 16.23 9.12
C ASP A 188 -15.35 15.10 8.08
N PHE A 189 -14.77 15.38 6.90
CA PHE A 189 -14.60 14.43 5.79
C PHE A 189 -15.90 13.92 5.16
N GLN A 190 -16.99 14.70 5.17
CA GLN A 190 -18.17 14.39 4.38
C GLN A 190 -17.89 14.59 2.88
N MET A 191 -18.56 13.81 2.05
CA MET A 191 -18.46 13.89 0.59
C MET A 191 -19.86 13.94 -0.01
N LEU A 192 -20.04 14.72 -1.07
CA LEU A 192 -21.24 14.62 -1.90
C LEU A 192 -21.30 13.24 -2.57
N PRO A 193 -22.51 12.73 -2.92
CA PRO A 193 -22.64 11.45 -3.60
C PRO A 193 -21.79 11.35 -4.88
N ALA A 194 -21.72 12.43 -5.67
CA ALA A 194 -20.90 12.51 -6.87
C ALA A 194 -19.41 12.42 -6.54
N ASP A 195 -18.94 13.07 -5.48
CA ASP A 195 -17.54 13.02 -5.04
C ASP A 195 -17.18 11.62 -4.53
N ALA A 196 -18.08 10.97 -3.77
CA ALA A 196 -17.89 9.60 -3.33
C ALA A 196 -17.76 8.62 -4.51
N LEU A 197 -18.55 8.81 -5.56
CA LEU A 197 -18.49 8.04 -6.80
C LEU A 197 -17.16 8.30 -7.54
N ASN A 198 -16.73 9.55 -7.63
CA ASN A 198 -15.45 9.93 -8.22
C ASN A 198 -14.28 9.30 -7.45
N LEU A 199 -14.31 9.32 -6.11
CA LEU A 199 -13.29 8.67 -5.28
C LEU A 199 -13.23 7.17 -5.55
N LYS A 200 -14.42 6.52 -5.62
CA LYS A 200 -14.51 5.10 -5.97
C LYS A 200 -13.92 4.83 -7.34
N ARG A 201 -14.26 5.61 -8.36
CA ARG A 201 -13.73 5.47 -9.71
C ARG A 201 -12.22 5.64 -9.76
N MET A 202 -11.67 6.65 -9.06
CA MET A 202 -10.22 6.84 -8.95
C MET A 202 -9.53 5.61 -8.33
N ALA A 203 -10.13 5.04 -7.29
CA ALA A 203 -9.61 3.86 -6.61
C ALA A 203 -9.66 2.61 -7.51
N ASP A 204 -10.80 2.39 -8.18
CA ASP A 204 -11.00 1.26 -9.11
C ASP A 204 -10.03 1.35 -10.30
N ASP A 205 -9.90 2.53 -10.94
CA ASP A 205 -8.99 2.77 -12.07
C ASP A 205 -7.53 2.46 -11.73
N THR A 206 -7.10 2.78 -10.51
CA THR A 206 -5.71 2.60 -10.07
C THR A 206 -5.45 1.28 -9.34
N GLY A 207 -6.51 0.48 -9.10
CA GLY A 207 -6.43 -0.82 -8.42
C GLY A 207 -6.07 -0.74 -6.94
N VAL A 208 -6.40 0.38 -6.27
CA VAL A 208 -6.17 0.55 -4.82
C VAL A 208 -7.49 0.62 -4.05
N ALA A 209 -7.45 0.41 -2.74
CA ALA A 209 -8.62 0.60 -1.90
C ALA A 209 -8.98 2.11 -1.78
N MET A 210 -10.27 2.44 -1.67
CA MET A 210 -10.73 3.82 -1.46
C MET A 210 -10.05 4.50 -0.27
N LYS A 211 -9.83 3.75 0.82
CA LYS A 211 -9.09 4.24 2.00
C LYS A 211 -7.66 4.66 1.63
N THR A 212 -6.96 3.86 0.83
CA THR A 212 -5.60 4.17 0.36
C THR A 212 -5.62 5.41 -0.54
N MET A 213 -6.58 5.52 -1.47
CA MET A 213 -6.75 6.71 -2.32
C MET A 213 -6.94 7.98 -1.48
N MET A 214 -7.85 7.96 -0.49
CA MET A 214 -8.12 9.10 0.38
C MET A 214 -6.89 9.49 1.22
N ILE A 215 -6.18 8.52 1.79
CA ILE A 215 -4.93 8.77 2.53
C ILE A 215 -3.90 9.45 1.63
N ARG A 216 -3.72 8.96 0.39
CA ARG A 216 -2.77 9.54 -0.55
C ARG A 216 -3.13 10.96 -0.96
N LEU A 217 -4.41 11.25 -1.23
CA LEU A 217 -4.90 12.61 -1.50
C LEU A 217 -4.57 13.56 -0.35
N ARG A 218 -4.80 13.12 0.89
CA ARG A 218 -4.48 13.91 2.10
C ARG A 218 -2.98 14.14 2.24
N ASP A 219 -2.17 13.07 2.18
CA ASP A 219 -0.73 13.12 2.43
C ASP A 219 0.01 13.93 1.34
N CYS A 220 -0.52 13.93 0.10
CA CYS A 220 -0.05 14.75 -1.01
C CYS A 220 -0.66 16.16 -1.06
N LYS A 221 -1.42 16.57 -0.02
CA LYS A 221 -2.08 17.89 0.07
C LYS A 221 -3.00 18.20 -1.12
N MET A 222 -3.67 17.17 -1.66
CA MET A 222 -4.60 17.29 -2.78
C MET A 222 -6.07 17.28 -2.32
N ILE A 223 -6.35 17.52 -1.04
CA ILE A 223 -7.70 17.73 -0.52
C ILE A 223 -7.98 19.22 -0.45
N GLU A 224 -9.21 19.59 -0.83
CA GLU A 224 -9.81 20.91 -0.63
C GLU A 224 -10.86 20.79 0.46
N TYR A 225 -10.60 21.40 1.61
CA TYR A 225 -11.54 21.42 2.72
C TYR A 225 -12.56 22.53 2.52
N ARG A 226 -13.85 22.19 2.49
CA ARG A 226 -14.98 23.10 2.31
C ARG A 226 -15.89 23.09 3.54
N SER A 227 -16.72 24.13 3.69
CA SER A 227 -17.63 24.27 4.82
C SER A 227 -18.83 23.32 4.72
N MET A 228 -19.51 23.08 5.84
CA MET A 228 -20.78 22.34 5.85
C MET A 228 -21.91 23.15 5.20
N GLU A 229 -21.82 24.49 5.21
CA GLU A 229 -22.76 25.37 4.49
C GLU A 229 -22.66 25.13 2.98
N ASP A 230 -21.44 24.96 2.46
CA ASP A 230 -21.22 24.62 1.05
C ASP A 230 -21.78 23.24 0.71
N TYR A 231 -21.61 22.24 1.60
CA TYR A 231 -22.21 20.92 1.46
C TYR A 231 -23.71 20.98 1.30
N VAL A 232 -24.40 21.66 2.22
CA VAL A 232 -25.86 21.81 2.19
C VAL A 232 -26.33 22.55 0.94
N ARG A 233 -25.60 23.61 0.54
CA ARG A 233 -25.90 24.36 -0.68
C ARG A 233 -25.80 23.48 -1.93
N GLN A 234 -24.75 22.70 -2.07
CA GLN A 234 -24.53 21.79 -3.19
C GLN A 234 -25.62 20.70 -3.26
N LEU A 235 -25.97 20.10 -2.13
CA LEU A 235 -27.06 19.11 -2.07
C LEU A 235 -28.41 19.68 -2.55
N ARG A 236 -28.72 20.94 -2.20
CA ARG A 236 -29.96 21.60 -2.64
C ARG A 236 -30.00 21.93 -4.14
N LEU A 237 -28.81 22.11 -4.75
CA LEU A 237 -28.67 22.36 -6.19
C LEU A 237 -28.72 21.08 -7.02
N GLY A 238 -28.77 19.90 -6.37
CA GLY A 238 -28.83 18.60 -7.07
C GLY A 238 -27.55 18.22 -7.80
N VAL A 239 -26.42 18.73 -7.35
CA VAL A 239 -25.09 18.43 -7.89
C VAL A 239 -24.47 17.26 -7.14
#